data_7c11397188441ea7eaef610307e5fff4
#
_entry.id   7c11397188441ea7eaef610307e5fff4
#
_cell.length_a   1.000
_cell.length_b   1.000
_cell.length_c   1.000
_cell.angle_alpha   90.00
_cell.angle_beta   90.00
_cell.angle_gamma   90.00
#
_symmetry.space_group_name_H-M   'P 1'
#
loop_
_entity.id
_entity.type
_entity.pdbx_description
1 polymer ?
#
loop_
_entity_poly.entity_id
_entity_poly.type
_entity_poly.pdbx_seq_one_letter_code
_entity_poly.pdbx_strand_id
1 'polypeptide(L)' 'MKHTINYLGHEFEYRFSYSSGRPATHEDPAEYEEFEIYDPTLNGIDASELLECQWNDFEETVIKYLKD' A
#
# COMPACT_ATOMS: atom_id res chain seq x y z
N MET A 1 7.48 1.65 11.19
CA MET A 1 6.72 0.49 11.66
C MET A 1 6.46 -0.48 10.54
N LYS A 2 6.74 -1.76 10.74
CA LYS A 2 6.47 -2.77 9.71
C LYS A 2 5.06 -3.31 9.87
N HIS A 3 4.41 -3.51 8.75
CA HIS A 3 3.09 -4.09 8.69
C HIS A 3 3.15 -5.38 7.88
N THR A 4 2.22 -6.29 8.14
CA THR A 4 2.17 -7.55 7.42
C THR A 4 0.80 -7.73 6.77
N ILE A 5 0.78 -8.45 5.65
CA ILE A 5 -0.45 -8.79 4.96
C ILE A 5 -0.30 -10.16 4.32
N ASN A 6 -1.38 -10.94 4.33
CA ASN A 6 -1.43 -12.20 3.60
C ASN A 6 -1.87 -11.93 2.17
N TYR A 7 -1.01 -12.30 1.22
CA TYR A 7 -1.29 -12.12 -0.19
C TYR A 7 -0.84 -13.37 -0.94
N LEU A 8 -1.74 -13.93 -1.73
CA LEU A 8 -1.49 -15.17 -2.48
C LEU A 8 -0.98 -16.32 -1.61
N GLY A 9 -1.46 -16.40 -0.37
CA GLY A 9 -1.06 -17.45 0.56
C GLY A 9 0.29 -17.22 1.25
N HIS A 10 0.90 -16.06 1.04
CA HIS A 10 2.16 -15.70 1.67
C HIS A 10 2.00 -14.49 2.54
N GLU A 11 2.75 -14.45 3.64
CA GLU A 11 2.76 -13.29 4.53
C GLU A 11 3.88 -12.35 4.10
N PHE A 12 3.50 -11.17 3.60
CA PHE A 12 4.45 -10.14 3.19
C PHE A 12 4.54 -9.06 4.26
N GLU A 13 5.74 -8.54 4.47
CA GLU A 13 5.95 -7.35 5.27
C GLU A 13 6.10 -6.16 4.33
N TYR A 14 5.59 -5.02 4.76
CA TYR A 14 5.67 -3.81 3.94
C TYR A 14 5.72 -2.58 4.84
N ARG A 15 6.08 -1.46 4.24
CA ARG A 15 5.97 -0.16 4.86
C ARG A 15 5.01 0.67 4.04
N PHE A 16 4.34 1.59 4.67
CA PHE A 16 3.47 2.48 3.93
C PHE A 16 3.52 3.89 4.49
N SER A 17 3.21 4.85 3.62
CA SER A 17 3.05 6.25 3.98
C SER A 17 1.62 6.64 3.70
N TYR A 18 1.00 7.34 4.61
CA TYR A 18 -0.38 7.79 4.50
C TYR A 18 -0.41 9.30 4.39
N SER A 19 -1.14 9.79 3.40
CA SER A 19 -1.40 11.20 3.22
C SER A 19 -2.89 11.43 3.31
N SER A 20 -3.34 12.22 4.28
CA SER A 20 -4.75 12.56 4.38
C SER A 20 -5.12 13.54 3.27
N GLY A 21 -6.33 13.37 2.73
CA GLY A 21 -6.83 14.27 1.72
C GLY A 21 -7.09 15.66 2.26
N ARG A 22 -7.23 16.62 1.37
CA ARG A 22 -7.59 17.99 1.72
C ARG A 22 -9.04 18.22 1.38
N PRO A 23 -9.74 19.05 2.17
CA PRO A 23 -11.11 19.40 1.82
C PRO A 23 -11.15 20.21 0.52
N ALA A 24 -12.25 20.10 -0.22
CA ALA A 24 -12.45 20.86 -1.43
C ALA A 24 -12.52 22.36 -1.12
N THR A 25 -11.92 23.17 -1.98
CA THR A 25 -12.02 24.61 -1.91
C THR A 25 -12.80 25.11 -3.13
N HIS A 26 -13.02 26.41 -3.22
CA HIS A 26 -13.74 26.99 -4.37
C HIS A 26 -13.06 26.72 -5.69
N GLU A 27 -11.75 26.63 -5.68
CA GLU A 27 -10.95 26.54 -6.91
C GLU A 27 -10.40 25.15 -7.15
N ASP A 28 -10.23 24.36 -6.09
CA ASP A 28 -9.58 23.06 -6.18
C ASP A 28 -10.51 21.95 -5.75
N PRO A 29 -10.52 20.83 -6.46
CA PRO A 29 -11.25 19.66 -6.00
C PRO A 29 -10.64 19.08 -4.74
N ALA A 30 -11.41 18.29 -4.01
CA ALA A 30 -10.90 17.60 -2.84
C ALA A 30 -9.80 16.62 -3.26
N GLU A 31 -8.72 16.58 -2.48
CA GLU A 31 -7.69 15.57 -2.66
C GLU A 31 -8.11 14.33 -1.91
N TYR A 32 -7.87 13.17 -2.53
CA TYR A 32 -8.18 11.90 -1.92
C TYR A 32 -7.06 11.46 -1.01
N GLU A 33 -7.40 10.59 -0.06
CA GLU A 33 -6.40 9.93 0.74
C GLU A 33 -5.47 9.12 -0.15
N GLU A 34 -4.18 9.19 0.13
CA GLU A 34 -3.19 8.44 -0.63
C GLU A 34 -2.40 7.54 0.30
N PHE A 35 -2.21 6.31 -0.13
CA PHE A 35 -1.34 5.35 0.53
C PHE A 35 -0.21 5.01 -0.42
N GLU A 36 1.01 5.11 0.06
CA GLU A 36 2.18 4.71 -0.70
C GLU A 36 2.79 3.49 -0.02
N ILE A 37 2.90 2.40 -0.75
CA ILE A 37 3.43 1.15 -0.25
C ILE A 37 4.85 0.99 -0.76
N TYR A 38 5.78 0.66 0.12
CA TYR A 38 7.18 0.48 -0.25
C TYR A 38 7.85 -0.58 0.62
N ASP A 39 9.03 -1.02 0.20
CA ASP A 39 9.84 -2.03 0.89
C ASP A 39 9.09 -3.34 1.20
N PRO A 40 8.44 -3.95 0.20
CA PRO A 40 7.82 -5.26 0.44
C PRO A 40 8.88 -6.32 0.65
N THR A 41 8.70 -7.15 1.67
CA THR A 41 9.61 -8.27 1.94
C THR A 41 8.82 -9.53 2.24
N LEU A 42 9.41 -10.66 1.92
CA LEU A 42 8.86 -11.98 2.22
C LEU A 42 9.90 -12.75 2.99
N ASN A 43 9.61 -13.07 4.25
CA ASN A 43 10.56 -13.76 5.14
C ASN A 43 11.90 -13.02 5.25
N GLY A 44 11.86 -11.69 5.26
CA GLY A 44 13.06 -10.87 5.36
C GLY A 44 13.81 -10.69 4.03
N ILE A 45 13.29 -11.24 2.94
CA ILE A 45 13.88 -11.13 1.62
C ILE A 45 13.09 -10.11 0.79
N ASP A 46 13.79 -9.27 0.04
CA ASP A 46 13.16 -8.28 -0.81
C ASP A 46 12.20 -8.97 -1.80
N ALA A 47 10.94 -8.58 -1.74
CA ALA A 47 9.89 -9.16 -2.58
C ALA A 47 9.50 -8.24 -3.74
N SER A 48 10.20 -7.14 -3.95
CA SER A 48 9.82 -6.20 -5.01
C SER A 48 9.85 -6.84 -6.39
N GLU A 49 10.81 -7.70 -6.66
CA GLU A 49 10.89 -8.42 -7.92
C GLU A 49 9.74 -9.41 -8.08
N LEU A 50 9.39 -10.10 -7.01
CA LEU A 50 8.28 -11.05 -7.03
C LEU A 50 6.95 -10.36 -7.33
N LEU A 51 6.80 -9.15 -6.87
CA LEU A 51 5.58 -8.39 -7.00
C LEU A 51 5.56 -7.46 -8.22
N GLU A 52 6.63 -7.42 -9.00
CA GLU A 52 6.77 -6.51 -10.12
C GLU A 52 5.58 -6.56 -11.07
N CYS A 53 5.16 -7.76 -11.47
CA CYS A 53 4.03 -7.93 -12.38
C CYS A 53 2.68 -7.82 -11.68
N GLN A 54 2.65 -7.88 -10.36
CA GLN A 54 1.42 -7.89 -9.58
C GLN A 54 1.34 -6.70 -8.62
N TRP A 55 2.20 -5.72 -8.82
CA TRP A 55 2.31 -4.62 -7.89
C TRP A 55 0.99 -3.89 -7.67
N ASN A 56 0.28 -3.59 -8.75
CA ASN A 56 -1.00 -2.91 -8.64
C ASN A 56 -2.00 -3.70 -7.82
N ASP A 57 -2.07 -5.00 -8.05
CA ASP A 57 -2.98 -5.87 -7.32
C ASP A 57 -2.60 -5.96 -5.84
N PHE A 58 -1.31 -6.11 -5.57
CA PHE A 58 -0.79 -6.13 -4.21
C PHE A 58 -1.10 -4.83 -3.49
N GLU A 59 -0.83 -3.70 -4.14
CA GLU A 59 -1.09 -2.38 -3.58
C GLU A 59 -2.57 -2.17 -3.28
N GLU A 60 -3.45 -2.56 -4.19
CA GLU A 60 -4.89 -2.49 -3.96
C GLU A 60 -5.31 -3.34 -2.77
N THR A 61 -4.76 -4.54 -2.66
CA THR A 61 -5.08 -5.44 -1.57
C THR A 61 -4.66 -4.85 -0.22
N VAL A 62 -3.47 -4.27 -0.18
CA VAL A 62 -2.96 -3.62 1.03
C VAL A 62 -3.83 -2.42 1.41
N ILE A 63 -4.14 -1.57 0.44
CA ILE A 63 -4.95 -0.38 0.69
C ILE A 63 -6.34 -0.77 1.19
N LYS A 64 -6.93 -1.77 0.60
CA LYS A 64 -8.22 -2.28 1.03
C LYS A 64 -8.17 -2.79 2.47
N TYR A 65 -7.11 -3.49 2.81
CA TYR A 65 -6.89 -3.97 4.17
C TYR A 65 -6.75 -2.82 5.16
N LEU A 66 -6.02 -1.78 4.78
CA LEU A 66 -5.80 -0.62 5.64
C LEU A 66 -7.06 0.22 5.83
N LYS A 67 -7.96 0.22 4.86
CA LYS A 67 -9.21 0.97 4.94
C LYS A 67 -10.30 0.25 5.70
N ASP A 68 -10.17 -1.04 5.86
CA ASP A 68 -11.16 -1.82 6.63
C ASP A 68 -10.95 -1.62 8.15
#